data_cca73355d6bd63c6bad8e7507b157f05
#
_entry.id   cca73355d6bd63c6bad8e7507b157f05
#
_cell.length_a   1.000
_cell.length_b   1.000
_cell.length_c   1.000
_cell.angle_alpha   90.00
_cell.angle_beta   90.00
_cell.angle_gamma   90.00
#
_symmetry.space_group_name_H-M   'P 1'
#
loop_
_entity.id
_entity.type
_entity.pdbx_description
1 polymer ?
#
loop_
_entity_poly.entity_id
_entity_poly.type
_entity_poly.pdbx_seq_one_letter_code
_entity_poly.pdbx_strand_id
1 'polypeptide(L)'
;MTDLAMTVVVAAPQKIMPSLSALAAYLDEVGTTIVSRDKCPVPTTLQHRRSCELWRISATKGELSRSRLAAIGNELKIDINLQSSEQRLRDYRLAVFDMDSTLIECEVIDLLAERAGVGERVATITERAMRGEIDFDQSFKERLGLLKGLSSDVLDELLNNLPFVEGGSELMLSLRSLGIKTVIVSGGFDVFASHVASVLGMDGYLANTLAIADGRLTGEAVMPIVNANTKREQLLTLAHELGVTAEQSIAVGDGANDLAMLGAAGLGVAFHAKPVVRAQADYQVSHTGLDSLLYFLGHRGELAQ
;
A
#
# COMPACT_ATOMS: atom_id res chain seq x y z
N MET A 1 -4.14 21.54 -24.21
CA MET A 1 -4.84 21.13 -22.98
C MET A 1 -4.61 19.65 -22.84
N THR A 2 -4.16 19.18 -21.70
CA THR A 2 -3.95 17.75 -21.45
C THR A 2 -5.23 17.23 -20.80
N ASP A 3 -5.88 16.24 -21.39
CA ASP A 3 -7.03 15.55 -20.81
C ASP A 3 -6.54 14.74 -19.60
N LEU A 4 -6.84 15.23 -18.40
CA LEU A 4 -6.54 14.58 -17.15
C LEU A 4 -7.83 13.99 -16.55
N ALA A 5 -7.70 12.85 -15.92
CA ALA A 5 -8.74 12.28 -15.08
C ALA A 5 -8.33 12.42 -13.60
N MET A 6 -9.30 12.66 -12.76
CA MET A 6 -9.12 12.72 -11.31
C MET A 6 -10.11 11.76 -10.67
N THR A 7 -9.59 10.83 -9.88
CA THR A 7 -10.43 9.94 -9.08
C THR A 7 -10.58 10.52 -7.69
N VAL A 8 -11.83 10.61 -7.24
CA VAL A 8 -12.20 11.07 -5.89
C VAL A 8 -12.88 9.93 -5.16
N VAL A 9 -12.28 9.46 -4.07
CA VAL A 9 -12.82 8.37 -3.25
C VAL A 9 -13.15 8.89 -1.86
N VAL A 10 -14.33 8.58 -1.38
CA VAL A 10 -14.84 9.02 -0.07
C VAL A 10 -15.17 7.80 0.79
N ALA A 11 -14.59 7.75 2.01
CA ALA A 11 -14.83 6.69 2.97
C ALA A 11 -16.24 6.69 3.60
N ALA A 12 -16.90 7.85 3.62
CA ALA A 12 -18.23 7.99 4.22
C ALA A 12 -19.23 8.53 3.18
N PRO A 13 -20.01 7.68 2.49
CA PRO A 13 -20.89 8.10 1.42
C PRO A 13 -21.87 9.22 1.80
N GLN A 14 -22.30 9.30 3.06
CA GLN A 14 -23.21 10.33 3.56
C GLN A 14 -22.58 11.74 3.57
N LYS A 15 -21.24 11.82 3.58
CA LYS A 15 -20.48 13.07 3.59
C LYS A 15 -19.95 13.47 2.20
N ILE A 16 -20.25 12.67 1.18
CA ILE A 16 -19.69 12.89 -0.17
C ILE A 16 -20.03 14.26 -0.75
N MET A 17 -21.29 14.68 -0.65
CA MET A 17 -21.75 15.92 -1.31
C MET A 17 -21.05 17.19 -0.81
N PRO A 18 -20.91 17.44 0.51
CA PRO A 18 -20.15 18.57 1.00
C PRO A 18 -18.69 18.58 0.52
N SER A 19 -18.02 17.43 0.58
CA SER A 19 -16.60 17.30 0.16
C SER A 19 -16.44 17.52 -1.35
N LEU A 20 -17.34 16.97 -2.18
CA LEU A 20 -17.30 17.18 -3.63
C LEU A 20 -17.62 18.63 -4.01
N SER A 21 -18.52 19.30 -3.30
CA SER A 21 -18.84 20.70 -3.53
C SER A 21 -17.65 21.61 -3.18
N ALA A 22 -16.96 21.34 -2.07
CA ALA A 22 -15.76 22.08 -1.68
C ALA A 22 -14.60 21.85 -2.68
N LEU A 23 -14.41 20.62 -3.13
CA LEU A 23 -13.41 20.31 -4.16
C LEU A 23 -13.73 21.01 -5.48
N ALA A 24 -15.01 21.04 -5.90
CA ALA A 24 -15.41 21.71 -7.13
C ALA A 24 -15.17 23.22 -7.06
N ALA A 25 -15.49 23.87 -5.93
CA ALA A 25 -15.23 25.28 -5.72
C ALA A 25 -13.73 25.61 -5.78
N TYR A 26 -12.91 24.75 -5.18
CA TYR A 26 -11.46 24.89 -5.26
C TYR A 26 -10.94 24.77 -6.71
N LEU A 27 -11.42 23.80 -7.49
CA LEU A 27 -11.00 23.62 -8.89
C LEU A 27 -11.37 24.85 -9.73
N ASP A 28 -12.54 25.44 -9.51
CA ASP A 28 -12.98 26.67 -10.18
C ASP A 28 -12.07 27.86 -9.81
N GLU A 29 -11.72 28.00 -8.52
CA GLU A 29 -10.80 29.06 -8.03
C GLU A 29 -9.41 28.98 -8.69
N VAL A 30 -8.90 27.77 -8.96
CA VAL A 30 -7.59 27.56 -9.64
C VAL A 30 -7.71 27.49 -11.17
N GLY A 31 -8.83 27.85 -11.76
CA GLY A 31 -9.02 27.89 -13.20
C GLY A 31 -9.14 26.53 -13.89
N THR A 32 -9.41 25.47 -13.13
CA THR A 32 -9.59 24.10 -13.65
C THR A 32 -11.06 23.86 -14.00
N THR A 33 -11.32 23.53 -15.26
CA THR A 33 -12.69 23.22 -15.72
C THR A 33 -13.01 21.73 -15.52
N ILE A 34 -14.13 21.45 -14.86
CA ILE A 34 -14.68 20.09 -14.76
C ILE A 34 -15.50 19.82 -16.03
N VAL A 35 -15.04 18.87 -16.85
CA VAL A 35 -15.67 18.47 -18.13
C VAL A 35 -16.80 17.48 -17.90
N SER A 36 -16.58 16.46 -17.06
CA SER A 36 -17.61 15.49 -16.67
C SER A 36 -17.34 14.92 -15.29
N ARG A 37 -18.39 14.38 -14.67
CA ARG A 37 -18.35 13.60 -13.43
C ARG A 37 -19.10 12.30 -13.63
N ASP A 38 -18.39 11.20 -13.46
CA ASP A 38 -18.95 9.87 -13.63
C ASP A 38 -18.81 9.10 -12.30
N LYS A 39 -19.87 8.43 -11.86
CA LYS A 39 -19.78 7.53 -10.70
C LYS A 39 -18.97 6.31 -11.06
N CYS A 40 -18.00 5.95 -10.22
CA CYS A 40 -17.29 4.69 -10.35
C CYS A 40 -18.10 3.56 -9.72
N PRO A 41 -18.15 2.37 -10.33
CA PRO A 41 -18.69 1.20 -9.68
C PRO A 41 -17.86 0.85 -8.44
N VAL A 42 -18.54 0.57 -7.34
CA VAL A 42 -17.95 0.13 -6.08
C VAL A 42 -18.44 -1.30 -5.82
N PRO A 43 -17.56 -2.24 -5.40
CA PRO A 43 -17.98 -3.59 -5.02
C PRO A 43 -19.16 -3.57 -4.06
N THR A 44 -20.12 -4.46 -4.25
CA THR A 44 -21.39 -4.47 -3.47
C THR A 44 -21.14 -4.56 -1.98
N THR A 45 -20.11 -5.29 -1.57
CA THR A 45 -19.66 -5.43 -0.17
C THR A 45 -19.21 -4.12 0.46
N LEU A 46 -18.77 -3.17 -0.34
CA LEU A 46 -18.20 -1.88 0.10
C LEU A 46 -19.08 -0.66 -0.18
N GLN A 47 -20.22 -0.81 -0.90
CA GLN A 47 -21.09 0.32 -1.28
C GLN A 47 -21.59 1.17 -0.11
N HIS A 48 -21.71 0.57 1.08
CA HIS A 48 -22.11 1.29 2.30
C HIS A 48 -20.94 2.07 2.94
N ARG A 49 -19.70 1.79 2.54
CA ARG A 49 -18.48 2.39 3.09
C ARG A 49 -17.72 3.26 2.09
N ARG A 50 -17.99 3.12 0.81
CA ARG A 50 -17.28 3.81 -0.27
C ARG A 50 -18.22 4.51 -1.21
N SER A 51 -17.77 5.65 -1.69
CA SER A 51 -18.31 6.29 -2.89
C SER A 51 -17.14 6.81 -3.71
N CYS A 52 -17.21 6.63 -5.02
CA CYS A 52 -16.17 7.05 -5.94
C CYS A 52 -16.76 7.80 -7.12
N GLU A 53 -16.11 8.90 -7.51
CA GLU A 53 -16.36 9.62 -8.76
C GLU A 53 -15.07 9.76 -9.56
N LEU A 54 -15.17 9.63 -10.86
CA LEU A 54 -14.15 9.97 -11.84
C LEU A 54 -14.51 11.31 -12.46
N TRP A 55 -13.67 12.32 -12.25
CA TRP A 55 -13.86 13.63 -12.84
C TRP A 55 -12.88 13.81 -14.00
N ARG A 56 -13.40 14.09 -15.17
CA ARG A 56 -12.59 14.59 -16.28
C ARG A 56 -12.42 16.07 -16.12
N ILE A 57 -11.16 16.50 -16.16
CA ILE A 57 -10.81 17.90 -15.94
C ILE A 57 -9.93 18.40 -17.07
N SER A 58 -10.09 19.68 -17.39
CA SER A 58 -9.23 20.42 -18.29
C SER A 58 -8.51 21.49 -17.49
N ALA A 59 -7.20 21.36 -17.36
CA ALA A 59 -6.37 22.30 -16.61
C ALA A 59 -5.29 22.90 -17.51
N THR A 60 -4.92 24.13 -17.25
CA THR A 60 -3.71 24.75 -17.79
C THR A 60 -2.48 24.18 -17.08
N LYS A 61 -1.42 23.89 -17.83
CA LYS A 61 -0.18 23.37 -17.25
C LYS A 61 0.34 24.28 -16.14
N GLY A 62 0.42 23.77 -14.90
CA GLY A 62 1.05 24.42 -13.74
C GLY A 62 0.09 24.81 -12.62
N GLU A 63 -1.23 24.80 -12.83
CA GLU A 63 -2.22 25.23 -11.84
C GLU A 63 -2.65 24.13 -10.87
N LEU A 64 -2.62 22.86 -11.31
CA LEU A 64 -3.03 21.72 -10.50
C LEU A 64 -1.84 20.84 -10.16
N SER A 65 -1.40 20.83 -8.90
CA SER A 65 -0.33 19.96 -8.42
C SER A 65 -0.88 18.80 -7.59
N ARG A 66 -0.24 17.63 -7.68
CA ARG A 66 -0.56 16.46 -6.83
C ARG A 66 -0.48 16.79 -5.35
N SER A 67 0.55 17.52 -4.93
CA SER A 67 0.74 17.91 -3.52
C SER A 67 -0.40 18.80 -3.00
N ARG A 68 -0.94 19.69 -3.82
CA ARG A 68 -2.05 20.55 -3.43
C ARG A 68 -3.36 19.78 -3.36
N LEU A 69 -3.62 18.88 -4.30
CA LEU A 69 -4.77 17.96 -4.22
C LEU A 69 -4.69 17.04 -3.00
N ALA A 70 -3.51 16.55 -2.67
CA ALA A 70 -3.28 15.79 -1.46
C ALA A 70 -3.59 16.58 -0.18
N ALA A 71 -3.20 17.85 -0.12
CA ALA A 71 -3.52 18.73 1.01
C ALA A 71 -5.04 18.93 1.17
N ILE A 72 -5.75 19.17 0.06
CA ILE A 72 -7.21 19.28 0.06
C ILE A 72 -7.86 17.95 0.44
N GLY A 73 -7.40 16.85 -0.09
CA GLY A 73 -7.87 15.51 0.29
C GLY A 73 -7.74 15.27 1.80
N ASN A 74 -6.61 15.66 2.39
CA ASN A 74 -6.40 15.56 3.84
C ASN A 74 -7.35 16.45 4.65
N GLU A 75 -7.64 17.65 4.19
CA GLU A 75 -8.59 18.58 4.83
C GLU A 75 -10.03 18.03 4.75
N LEU A 76 -10.43 17.57 3.57
CA LEU A 76 -11.77 17.06 3.30
C LEU A 76 -11.98 15.60 3.73
N LYS A 77 -10.91 14.90 4.15
CA LYS A 77 -10.92 13.46 4.48
C LYS A 77 -11.40 12.59 3.32
N ILE A 78 -10.84 12.84 2.14
CA ILE A 78 -11.08 12.11 0.90
C ILE A 78 -9.75 11.81 0.20
N ASP A 79 -9.70 10.74 -0.56
CA ASP A 79 -8.55 10.43 -1.41
C ASP A 79 -8.77 10.98 -2.82
N ILE A 80 -7.79 11.76 -3.31
CA ILE A 80 -7.82 12.39 -4.61
C ILE A 80 -6.55 12.02 -5.36
N ASN A 81 -6.69 11.36 -6.52
CA ASN A 81 -5.56 10.98 -7.35
C ASN A 81 -5.74 11.47 -8.79
N LEU A 82 -4.71 12.16 -9.32
CA LEU A 82 -4.62 12.51 -10.74
C LEU A 82 -4.05 11.34 -11.52
N GLN A 83 -4.70 11.02 -12.63
CA GLN A 83 -4.28 9.92 -13.50
C GLN A 83 -4.40 10.33 -14.98
N SER A 84 -3.76 9.57 -15.87
CA SER A 84 -4.03 9.68 -17.29
C SER A 84 -5.47 9.21 -17.58
N SER A 85 -6.17 9.91 -18.48
CA SER A 85 -7.50 9.50 -18.93
C SER A 85 -7.49 8.13 -19.65
N GLU A 86 -6.31 7.66 -20.07
CA GLU A 86 -6.11 6.41 -20.79
C GLU A 86 -5.68 5.24 -19.87
N GLN A 87 -5.33 5.52 -18.61
CA GLN A 87 -4.88 4.49 -17.66
C GLN A 87 -5.95 3.41 -17.47
N ARG A 88 -5.53 2.16 -17.52
CA ARG A 88 -6.40 0.98 -17.40
C ARG A 88 -5.75 -0.07 -16.51
N LEU A 89 -6.53 -0.65 -15.59
CA LEU A 89 -6.08 -1.73 -14.72
C LEU A 89 -5.56 -2.94 -15.53
N ARG A 90 -6.20 -3.25 -16.64
CA ARG A 90 -5.81 -4.36 -17.54
C ARG A 90 -4.43 -4.21 -18.19
N ASP A 91 -3.79 -3.04 -18.12
CA ASP A 91 -2.46 -2.81 -18.69
C ASP A 91 -1.36 -3.32 -17.75
N TYR A 92 -1.70 -3.55 -16.48
CA TYR A 92 -0.80 -4.11 -15.48
C TYR A 92 -0.82 -5.64 -15.48
N ARG A 93 0.28 -6.24 -15.04
CA ARG A 93 0.49 -7.69 -14.99
C ARG A 93 1.03 -8.18 -13.65
N LEU A 94 1.59 -7.28 -12.87
CA LEU A 94 2.22 -7.56 -11.59
C LEU A 94 1.76 -6.53 -10.58
N ALA A 95 1.46 -6.96 -9.35
CA ALA A 95 1.24 -6.08 -8.21
C ALA A 95 2.05 -6.59 -7.02
N VAL A 96 2.93 -5.74 -6.50
CA VAL A 96 3.82 -6.04 -5.38
C VAL A 96 3.43 -5.19 -4.19
N PHE A 97 3.25 -5.83 -3.04
CA PHE A 97 2.77 -5.19 -1.82
C PHE A 97 3.80 -5.36 -0.69
N ASP A 98 4.00 -4.31 0.10
CA ASP A 98 4.48 -4.51 1.46
C ASP A 98 3.42 -5.21 2.29
N MET A 99 3.79 -5.75 3.45
CA MET A 99 2.89 -6.45 4.36
C MET A 99 2.49 -5.60 5.55
N ASP A 100 3.47 -5.27 6.39
CA ASP A 100 3.25 -4.54 7.64
C ASP A 100 2.74 -3.13 7.34
N SER A 101 1.71 -2.68 8.06
CA SER A 101 1.04 -1.38 7.85
C SER A 101 0.48 -1.17 6.42
N THR A 102 0.50 -2.20 5.55
CA THR A 102 -0.02 -2.15 4.16
C THR A 102 -1.12 -3.17 3.90
N LEU A 103 -0.89 -4.47 4.13
CA LEU A 103 -1.89 -5.55 4.03
C LEU A 103 -2.51 -5.90 5.39
N ILE A 104 -1.76 -5.66 6.46
CA ILE A 104 -2.18 -5.79 7.86
C ILE A 104 -1.98 -4.47 8.59
N GLU A 105 -2.83 -4.20 9.61
CA GLU A 105 -2.86 -2.93 10.36
C GLU A 105 -1.84 -2.91 11.53
N CYS A 106 -0.72 -3.63 11.42
CA CYS A 106 0.28 -3.73 12.48
C CYS A 106 1.68 -3.98 11.92
N GLU A 107 2.68 -3.80 12.79
CA GLU A 107 4.06 -4.23 12.59
C GLU A 107 4.26 -5.57 13.31
N VAL A 108 4.55 -6.66 12.60
CA VAL A 108 4.67 -7.98 13.23
C VAL A 108 5.81 -8.07 14.24
N ILE A 109 6.90 -7.32 14.03
CA ILE A 109 8.01 -7.28 14.98
C ILE A 109 7.60 -6.63 16.31
N ASP A 110 6.70 -5.64 16.28
CA ASP A 110 6.20 -4.98 17.49
C ASP A 110 5.26 -5.92 18.26
N LEU A 111 4.40 -6.68 17.57
CA LEU A 111 3.57 -7.70 18.21
C LEU A 111 4.41 -8.78 18.90
N LEU A 112 5.48 -9.25 18.25
CA LEU A 112 6.42 -10.21 18.85
C LEU A 112 7.14 -9.60 20.07
N ALA A 113 7.53 -8.32 19.99
CA ALA A 113 8.21 -7.60 21.07
C ALA A 113 7.31 -7.42 22.30
N GLU A 114 6.02 -7.17 22.10
CA GLU A 114 5.04 -7.12 23.20
C GLU A 114 4.94 -8.48 23.91
N ARG A 115 4.84 -9.58 23.15
CA ARG A 115 4.82 -10.93 23.71
C ARG A 115 6.12 -11.32 24.42
N ALA A 116 7.25 -10.78 23.99
CA ALA A 116 8.55 -10.96 24.64
C ALA A 116 8.78 -10.02 25.83
N GLY A 117 7.89 -9.03 26.08
CA GLY A 117 8.04 -8.02 27.15
C GLY A 117 9.17 -7.02 26.87
N VAL A 118 9.51 -6.80 25.58
CA VAL A 118 10.62 -5.91 25.15
C VAL A 118 10.16 -4.76 24.26
N GLY A 119 8.87 -4.46 24.18
CA GLY A 119 8.28 -3.49 23.27
C GLY A 119 8.95 -2.12 23.32
N GLU A 120 9.16 -1.52 24.51
CA GLU A 120 9.83 -0.22 24.66
C GLU A 120 11.26 -0.22 24.11
N ARG A 121 11.98 -1.34 24.25
CA ARG A 121 13.35 -1.46 23.73
C ARG A 121 13.35 -1.53 22.21
N VAL A 122 12.41 -2.28 21.62
CA VAL A 122 12.24 -2.36 20.16
C VAL A 122 11.85 -0.98 19.60
N ALA A 123 10.90 -0.28 20.22
CA ALA A 123 10.52 1.08 19.83
C ALA A 123 11.72 2.05 19.85
N THR A 124 12.58 1.99 20.86
CA THR A 124 13.80 2.82 20.94
C THR A 124 14.74 2.57 19.78
N ILE A 125 14.94 1.30 19.37
CA ILE A 125 15.79 0.96 18.22
C ILE A 125 15.15 1.46 16.90
N THR A 126 13.84 1.30 16.76
CA THR A 126 13.08 1.82 15.60
C THR A 126 13.24 3.34 15.47
N GLU A 127 13.13 4.10 16.57
CA GLU A 127 13.35 5.54 16.56
C GLU A 127 14.78 5.92 16.13
N ARG A 128 15.80 5.19 16.57
CA ARG A 128 17.20 5.42 16.14
C ARG A 128 17.35 5.22 14.64
N ALA A 129 16.74 4.16 14.11
CA ALA A 129 16.74 3.92 12.66
C ALA A 129 16.00 5.04 11.89
N MET A 130 14.85 5.50 12.39
CA MET A 130 14.09 6.60 11.77
C MET A 130 14.84 7.93 11.79
N ARG A 131 15.72 8.17 12.78
CA ARG A 131 16.62 9.33 12.82
C ARG A 131 17.89 9.15 11.96
N GLY A 132 18.07 7.98 11.32
CA GLY A 132 19.25 7.67 10.51
C GLY A 132 20.53 7.40 11.32
N GLU A 133 20.42 7.13 12.63
CA GLU A 133 21.55 6.80 13.49
C GLU A 133 22.11 5.40 13.22
N ILE A 134 21.24 4.50 12.78
CA ILE A 134 21.57 3.12 12.37
C ILE A 134 20.82 2.81 11.06
N ASP A 135 21.38 1.93 10.24
CA ASP A 135 20.72 1.47 9.03
C ASP A 135 19.64 0.42 9.30
N PHE A 136 18.88 0.06 8.25
CA PHE A 136 17.81 -0.93 8.36
C PHE A 136 18.32 -2.30 8.84
N ASP A 137 19.41 -2.81 8.24
CA ASP A 137 19.92 -4.15 8.53
C ASP A 137 20.43 -4.24 9.97
N GLN A 138 21.09 -3.19 10.47
CA GLN A 138 21.52 -3.10 11.87
C GLN A 138 20.30 -3.05 12.80
N SER A 139 19.34 -2.17 12.51
CA SER A 139 18.08 -2.06 13.28
C SER A 139 17.32 -3.38 13.32
N PHE A 140 17.20 -4.07 12.18
CA PHE A 140 16.55 -5.36 12.08
C PHE A 140 17.21 -6.40 13.00
N LYS A 141 18.55 -6.53 12.94
CA LYS A 141 19.32 -7.46 13.78
C LYS A 141 19.22 -7.13 15.27
N GLU A 142 19.32 -5.84 15.64
CA GLU A 142 19.19 -5.42 17.05
C GLU A 142 17.80 -5.75 17.60
N ARG A 143 16.73 -5.46 16.87
CA ARG A 143 15.35 -5.76 17.27
C ARG A 143 15.09 -7.26 17.37
N LEU A 144 15.53 -8.02 16.35
CA LEU A 144 15.39 -9.47 16.31
C LEU A 144 16.12 -10.14 17.47
N GLY A 145 17.32 -9.65 17.80
CA GLY A 145 18.11 -10.13 18.95
C GLY A 145 17.39 -10.03 20.28
N LEU A 146 16.49 -9.04 20.46
CA LEU A 146 15.67 -8.90 21.65
C LEU A 146 14.59 -9.96 21.78
N LEU A 147 14.21 -10.62 20.68
CA LEU A 147 13.21 -11.69 20.66
C LEU A 147 13.78 -13.07 21.02
N LYS A 148 15.09 -13.16 21.26
CA LYS A 148 15.76 -14.43 21.59
C LYS A 148 15.10 -15.12 22.80
N GLY A 149 14.73 -16.40 22.59
CA GLY A 149 14.12 -17.24 23.62
C GLY A 149 12.58 -17.14 23.70
N LEU A 150 11.93 -16.27 22.90
CA LEU A 150 10.48 -16.24 22.80
C LEU A 150 9.99 -17.59 22.25
N SER A 151 8.95 -18.19 22.87
CA SER A 151 8.34 -19.44 22.38
C SER A 151 7.76 -19.25 20.99
N SER A 152 7.97 -20.22 20.09
CA SER A 152 7.35 -20.22 18.77
C SER A 152 5.83 -20.40 18.81
N ASP A 153 5.24 -20.88 19.93
CA ASP A 153 3.79 -21.02 20.08
C ASP A 153 3.05 -19.69 19.96
N VAL A 154 3.75 -18.58 20.24
CA VAL A 154 3.22 -17.21 20.08
C VAL A 154 2.87 -16.91 18.61
N LEU A 155 3.54 -17.53 17.65
CA LEU A 155 3.29 -17.29 16.23
C LEU A 155 1.88 -17.71 15.84
N ASP A 156 1.41 -18.89 16.28
CA ASP A 156 0.07 -19.37 15.98
C ASP A 156 -1.00 -18.46 16.59
N GLU A 157 -0.78 -17.96 17.81
CA GLU A 157 -1.69 -17.00 18.45
C GLU A 157 -1.81 -15.70 17.63
N LEU A 158 -0.67 -15.14 17.20
CA LEU A 158 -0.63 -13.90 16.44
C LEU A 158 -1.24 -14.07 15.05
N LEU A 159 -0.94 -15.15 14.34
CA LEU A 159 -1.48 -15.46 13.03
C LEU A 159 -3.02 -15.51 13.03
N ASN A 160 -3.63 -16.13 14.06
CA ASN A 160 -5.07 -16.24 14.18
C ASN A 160 -5.77 -14.90 14.48
N ASN A 161 -5.03 -13.87 14.86
CA ASN A 161 -5.57 -12.56 15.29
C ASN A 161 -5.00 -11.40 14.47
N LEU A 162 -4.40 -11.63 13.29
CA LEU A 162 -3.87 -10.56 12.45
C LEU A 162 -4.99 -9.64 11.95
N PRO A 163 -4.89 -8.32 12.18
CA PRO A 163 -5.85 -7.36 11.65
C PRO A 163 -5.55 -7.07 10.18
N PHE A 164 -6.40 -7.53 9.27
CA PHE A 164 -6.29 -7.25 7.85
C PHE A 164 -6.83 -5.86 7.52
N VAL A 165 -6.13 -5.18 6.62
CA VAL A 165 -6.55 -3.88 6.10
C VAL A 165 -7.83 -3.99 5.29
N GLU A 166 -8.75 -3.05 5.50
CA GLU A 166 -10.04 -2.97 4.81
C GLU A 166 -9.86 -2.91 3.28
N GLY A 167 -10.69 -3.67 2.56
CA GLY A 167 -10.68 -3.70 1.08
C GLY A 167 -9.59 -4.57 0.47
N GLY A 168 -8.74 -5.21 1.28
CA GLY A 168 -7.66 -6.07 0.79
C GLY A 168 -8.18 -7.29 0.04
N SER A 169 -9.19 -7.97 0.57
CA SER A 169 -9.81 -9.14 -0.08
C SER A 169 -10.45 -8.78 -1.42
N GLU A 170 -11.20 -7.67 -1.47
CA GLU A 170 -11.86 -7.19 -2.68
C GLU A 170 -10.84 -6.79 -3.75
N LEU A 171 -9.75 -6.13 -3.34
CA LEU A 171 -8.65 -5.81 -4.24
C LEU A 171 -8.03 -7.08 -4.83
N MET A 172 -7.64 -8.04 -3.99
CA MET A 172 -6.97 -9.26 -4.46
C MET A 172 -7.86 -10.11 -5.36
N LEU A 173 -9.15 -10.25 -5.05
CA LEU A 173 -10.12 -10.92 -5.92
C LEU A 173 -10.18 -10.25 -7.29
N SER A 174 -10.20 -8.93 -7.31
CA SER A 174 -10.26 -8.14 -8.54
C SER A 174 -8.99 -8.28 -9.37
N LEU A 175 -7.81 -8.14 -8.76
CA LEU A 175 -6.52 -8.30 -9.44
C LEU A 175 -6.36 -9.71 -10.04
N ARG A 176 -6.76 -10.73 -9.28
CA ARG A 176 -6.75 -12.13 -9.76
C ARG A 176 -7.67 -12.33 -10.95
N SER A 177 -8.91 -11.78 -10.92
CA SER A 177 -9.85 -11.91 -12.04
C SER A 177 -9.33 -11.32 -13.34
N LEU A 178 -8.44 -10.35 -13.27
CA LEU A 178 -7.78 -9.70 -14.39
C LEU A 178 -6.45 -10.39 -14.79
N GLY A 179 -6.07 -11.47 -14.11
CA GLY A 179 -4.81 -12.17 -14.36
C GLY A 179 -3.56 -11.39 -13.94
N ILE A 180 -3.71 -10.45 -13.01
CA ILE A 180 -2.58 -9.69 -12.44
C ILE A 180 -1.97 -10.53 -11.32
N LYS A 181 -0.68 -10.86 -11.43
CA LYS A 181 0.07 -11.59 -10.42
C LYS A 181 0.28 -10.73 -9.19
N THR A 182 0.01 -11.26 -8.00
CA THR A 182 0.09 -10.55 -6.73
C THR A 182 1.14 -11.17 -5.82
N VAL A 183 2.10 -10.36 -5.32
CA VAL A 183 3.21 -10.85 -4.50
C VAL A 183 3.45 -9.92 -3.31
N ILE A 184 3.71 -10.51 -2.14
CA ILE A 184 4.19 -9.77 -0.95
C ILE A 184 5.71 -9.69 -1.01
N VAL A 185 6.27 -8.49 -0.78
CA VAL A 185 7.71 -8.32 -0.57
C VAL A 185 7.93 -7.46 0.68
N SER A 186 8.26 -8.10 1.80
CA SER A 186 8.24 -7.48 3.12
C SER A 186 9.57 -7.60 3.87
N GLY A 187 9.91 -6.56 4.63
CA GLY A 187 10.95 -6.60 5.66
C GLY A 187 10.53 -7.34 6.94
N GLY A 188 9.26 -7.75 7.05
CA GLY A 188 8.74 -8.60 8.11
C GLY A 188 9.15 -10.07 7.96
N PHE A 189 8.33 -11.01 8.45
CA PHE A 189 8.71 -12.43 8.53
C PHE A 189 7.86 -13.33 7.65
N ASP A 190 8.49 -14.35 7.08
CA ASP A 190 7.94 -15.29 6.11
C ASP A 190 6.73 -16.07 6.64
N VAL A 191 6.71 -16.44 7.92
CA VAL A 191 5.59 -17.13 8.56
C VAL A 191 4.31 -16.27 8.49
N PHE A 192 4.43 -14.95 8.68
CA PHE A 192 3.31 -14.02 8.56
C PHE A 192 2.97 -13.74 7.09
N ALA A 193 3.99 -13.54 6.24
CA ALA A 193 3.78 -13.30 4.82
C ALA A 193 3.11 -14.48 4.12
N SER A 194 3.48 -15.71 4.48
CA SER A 194 2.83 -16.94 3.99
C SER A 194 1.35 -16.99 4.39
N HIS A 195 1.05 -16.70 5.65
CA HIS A 195 -0.34 -16.67 6.14
C HIS A 195 -1.16 -15.60 5.44
N VAL A 196 -0.66 -14.37 5.36
CA VAL A 196 -1.34 -13.24 4.69
C VAL A 196 -1.58 -13.57 3.21
N ALA A 197 -0.57 -14.10 2.51
CA ALA A 197 -0.71 -14.50 1.12
C ALA A 197 -1.79 -15.59 0.95
N SER A 198 -1.84 -16.56 1.84
CA SER A 198 -2.85 -17.63 1.83
C SER A 198 -4.25 -17.09 2.05
N VAL A 199 -4.47 -16.24 3.07
CA VAL A 199 -5.78 -15.67 3.41
C VAL A 199 -6.30 -14.77 2.29
N LEU A 200 -5.44 -13.91 1.73
CA LEU A 200 -5.81 -12.99 0.64
C LEU A 200 -5.78 -13.67 -0.73
N GLY A 201 -5.27 -14.91 -0.82
CA GLY A 201 -5.17 -15.66 -2.06
C GLY A 201 -4.17 -15.05 -3.04
N MET A 202 -3.04 -14.57 -2.56
CA MET A 202 -1.96 -14.01 -3.38
C MET A 202 -1.06 -15.12 -3.94
N ASP A 203 -0.32 -14.80 -5.01
CA ASP A 203 0.45 -15.78 -5.79
C ASP A 203 1.82 -16.12 -5.18
N GLY A 204 2.31 -15.29 -4.25
CA GLY A 204 3.61 -15.55 -3.62
C GLY A 204 4.01 -14.49 -2.61
N TYR A 205 5.15 -14.75 -1.98
CA TYR A 205 5.75 -13.82 -1.01
C TYR A 205 7.28 -13.94 -0.98
N LEU A 206 7.94 -12.88 -0.53
CA LEU A 206 9.34 -12.83 -0.12
C LEU A 206 9.42 -12.02 1.18
N ALA A 207 9.99 -12.61 2.23
CA ALA A 207 10.17 -11.95 3.53
C ALA A 207 11.36 -12.56 4.27
N ASN A 208 11.74 -12.00 5.43
CA ASN A 208 12.82 -12.54 6.25
C ASN A 208 12.36 -13.80 6.99
N THR A 209 13.28 -14.73 7.19
CA THR A 209 12.99 -15.97 7.92
C THR A 209 13.29 -15.81 9.41
N LEU A 210 12.35 -16.25 10.25
CA LEU A 210 12.57 -16.40 11.69
C LEU A 210 13.34 -17.70 11.97
N ALA A 211 14.56 -17.59 12.49
CA ALA A 211 15.31 -18.75 12.92
C ALA A 211 14.76 -19.29 14.26
N ILE A 212 14.31 -20.54 14.24
CA ILE A 212 13.74 -21.26 15.39
C ILE A 212 14.61 -22.46 15.71
N ALA A 213 14.95 -22.66 16.99
CA ALA A 213 15.60 -23.83 17.51
C ALA A 213 14.92 -24.23 18.84
N ASP A 214 14.68 -25.53 19.01
CA ASP A 214 14.05 -26.08 20.21
C ASP A 214 12.73 -25.39 20.62
N GLY A 215 11.90 -25.02 19.62
CA GLY A 215 10.62 -24.33 19.85
C GLY A 215 10.75 -22.87 20.31
N ARG A 216 11.91 -22.25 20.11
CA ARG A 216 12.17 -20.85 20.50
C ARG A 216 12.85 -20.07 19.40
N LEU A 217 12.57 -18.76 19.31
CA LEU A 217 13.28 -17.86 18.43
C LEU A 217 14.76 -17.75 18.85
N THR A 218 15.68 -17.88 17.90
CA THR A 218 17.11 -17.75 18.17
C THR A 218 17.56 -16.31 18.36
N GLY A 219 16.80 -15.35 17.81
CA GLY A 219 17.16 -13.95 17.77
C GLY A 219 18.20 -13.61 16.68
N GLU A 220 18.48 -14.57 15.79
CA GLU A 220 19.47 -14.40 14.73
C GLU A 220 18.80 -14.15 13.37
N ALA A 221 19.32 -13.22 12.59
CA ALA A 221 18.86 -12.95 11.24
C ALA A 221 19.37 -14.02 10.27
N VAL A 222 18.47 -14.63 9.51
CA VAL A 222 18.82 -15.49 8.37
C VAL A 222 19.11 -14.61 7.16
N MET A 223 20.28 -14.81 6.55
CA MET A 223 20.70 -14.03 5.39
C MET A 223 20.20 -14.66 4.07
N PRO A 224 19.91 -13.86 3.02
CA PRO A 224 20.00 -12.39 2.98
C PRO A 224 18.79 -11.71 3.66
N ILE A 225 18.99 -10.49 4.16
CA ILE A 225 17.91 -9.68 4.72
C ILE A 225 17.14 -9.00 3.58
N VAL A 226 15.82 -9.06 3.64
CA VAL A 226 14.93 -8.32 2.74
C VAL A 226 14.84 -6.86 3.21
N ASN A 227 15.50 -5.98 2.50
CA ASN A 227 15.55 -4.54 2.75
C ASN A 227 15.05 -3.74 1.54
N ALA A 228 15.18 -2.41 1.55
CA ALA A 228 14.70 -1.53 0.49
C ALA A 228 15.24 -1.89 -0.92
N ASN A 229 16.54 -2.25 -1.01
CA ASN A 229 17.14 -2.65 -2.28
C ASN A 229 16.56 -3.99 -2.76
N THR A 230 16.43 -4.96 -1.85
CA THR A 230 15.84 -6.27 -2.15
C THR A 230 14.40 -6.12 -2.65
N LYS A 231 13.60 -5.23 -2.05
CA LYS A 231 12.21 -4.98 -2.50
C LYS A 231 12.18 -4.51 -3.96
N ARG A 232 13.03 -3.54 -4.32
CA ARG A 232 13.14 -3.04 -5.70
C ARG A 232 13.60 -4.11 -6.67
N GLU A 233 14.68 -4.82 -6.33
CA GLU A 233 15.25 -5.89 -7.16
C GLU A 233 14.25 -7.01 -7.39
N GLN A 234 13.50 -7.39 -6.35
CA GLN A 234 12.47 -8.43 -6.47
C GLN A 234 11.35 -8.02 -7.41
N LEU A 235 10.87 -6.77 -7.36
CA LEU A 235 9.88 -6.27 -8.32
C LEU A 235 10.39 -6.41 -9.77
N LEU A 236 11.63 -5.97 -10.02
CA LEU A 236 12.24 -6.05 -11.36
C LEU A 236 12.44 -7.49 -11.82
N THR A 237 12.87 -8.37 -10.93
CA THR A 237 13.03 -9.80 -11.20
C THR A 237 11.69 -10.45 -11.57
N LEU A 238 10.65 -10.20 -10.79
CA LEU A 238 9.30 -10.72 -11.05
C LEU A 238 8.73 -10.20 -12.38
N ALA A 239 8.93 -8.93 -12.69
CA ALA A 239 8.52 -8.36 -13.97
C ALA A 239 9.24 -9.06 -15.14
N HIS A 240 10.56 -9.26 -15.03
CA HIS A 240 11.34 -9.98 -16.03
C HIS A 240 10.89 -11.43 -16.21
N GLU A 241 10.66 -12.16 -15.11
CA GLU A 241 10.17 -13.56 -15.13
C GLU A 241 8.80 -13.68 -15.81
N LEU A 242 7.94 -12.67 -15.66
CA LEU A 242 6.64 -12.60 -16.34
C LEU A 242 6.73 -12.13 -17.80
N GLY A 243 7.93 -11.75 -18.27
CA GLY A 243 8.12 -11.21 -19.62
C GLY A 243 7.46 -9.85 -19.83
N VAL A 244 7.33 -9.04 -18.77
CA VAL A 244 6.75 -7.70 -18.79
C VAL A 244 7.76 -6.65 -18.35
N THR A 245 7.45 -5.37 -18.60
CA THR A 245 8.29 -4.27 -18.14
C THR A 245 7.86 -3.79 -16.75
N ALA A 246 8.73 -3.06 -16.05
CA ALA A 246 8.41 -2.49 -14.75
C ALA A 246 7.22 -1.50 -14.81
N GLU A 247 7.01 -0.83 -15.94
CA GLU A 247 5.86 0.07 -16.18
C GLU A 247 4.52 -0.68 -16.15
N GLN A 248 4.53 -2.01 -16.32
CA GLN A 248 3.34 -2.86 -16.21
C GLN A 248 3.15 -3.43 -14.80
N SER A 249 3.85 -2.87 -13.81
CA SER A 249 3.73 -3.25 -12.40
C SER A 249 3.11 -2.16 -11.54
N ILE A 250 2.48 -2.61 -10.47
CA ILE A 250 1.93 -1.82 -9.36
C ILE A 250 2.79 -2.13 -8.14
N ALA A 251 3.18 -1.11 -7.38
CA ALA A 251 3.80 -1.28 -6.08
C ALA A 251 3.03 -0.51 -5.01
N VAL A 252 2.84 -1.11 -3.85
CA VAL A 252 2.08 -0.52 -2.73
C VAL A 252 2.88 -0.66 -1.45
N GLY A 253 3.02 0.42 -0.68
CA GLY A 253 3.73 0.42 0.60
C GLY A 253 3.51 1.70 1.39
N ASP A 254 3.92 1.71 2.65
CA ASP A 254 3.72 2.83 3.60
C ASP A 254 5.02 3.49 4.04
N GLY A 255 6.14 2.76 3.98
CA GLY A 255 7.42 3.10 4.61
C GLY A 255 8.49 3.65 3.65
N ALA A 256 9.52 4.28 4.22
CA ALA A 256 10.67 4.76 3.45
C ALA A 256 11.45 3.63 2.77
N ASN A 257 11.39 2.40 3.32
CA ASN A 257 11.93 1.18 2.74
C ASN A 257 11.23 0.75 1.43
N ASP A 258 10.04 1.30 1.13
CA ASP A 258 9.29 1.01 -0.08
C ASP A 258 9.60 1.98 -1.22
N LEU A 259 10.17 3.15 -0.93
CA LEU A 259 10.37 4.22 -1.92
C LEU A 259 11.08 3.75 -3.19
N ALA A 260 12.10 2.90 -3.05
CA ALA A 260 12.84 2.37 -4.20
C ALA A 260 11.98 1.42 -5.05
N MET A 261 11.11 0.64 -4.43
CA MET A 261 10.15 -0.25 -5.09
C MET A 261 9.01 0.57 -5.74
N LEU A 262 8.43 1.53 -5.01
CA LEU A 262 7.39 2.41 -5.53
C LEU A 262 7.85 3.18 -6.76
N GLY A 263 9.08 3.75 -6.70
CA GLY A 263 9.66 4.51 -7.82
C GLY A 263 10.11 3.66 -9.02
N ALA A 264 10.25 2.35 -8.86
CA ALA A 264 10.59 1.43 -9.95
C ALA A 264 9.36 0.90 -10.69
N ALA A 265 8.20 0.90 -10.06
CA ALA A 265 6.95 0.43 -10.65
C ALA A 265 6.35 1.45 -11.63
N GLY A 266 5.52 0.99 -12.56
CA GLY A 266 4.71 1.86 -13.40
C GLY A 266 3.64 2.62 -12.63
N LEU A 267 3.24 2.09 -11.47
CA LEU A 267 2.31 2.72 -10.55
C LEU A 267 2.77 2.50 -9.10
N GLY A 268 3.37 3.51 -8.49
CA GLY A 268 3.75 3.51 -7.08
C GLY A 268 2.66 4.16 -6.22
N VAL A 269 2.13 3.43 -5.25
CA VAL A 269 1.05 3.88 -4.37
C VAL A 269 1.53 3.95 -2.92
N ALA A 270 1.51 5.14 -2.34
CA ALA A 270 1.70 5.37 -0.92
C ALA A 270 0.37 5.07 -0.18
N PHE A 271 0.30 3.96 0.54
CA PHE A 271 -0.89 3.54 1.26
C PHE A 271 -0.76 3.84 2.76
N HIS A 272 -1.64 4.67 3.32
CA HIS A 272 -1.61 5.17 4.71
C HIS A 272 -0.20 5.59 5.17
N ALA A 273 0.58 6.07 4.20
CA ALA A 273 2.02 6.19 4.28
C ALA A 273 2.48 7.39 5.09
N LYS A 274 3.73 7.30 5.54
CA LYS A 274 4.45 8.40 6.20
C LYS A 274 4.59 9.61 5.26
N PRO A 275 4.66 10.85 5.78
CA PRO A 275 4.68 12.06 4.95
C PRO A 275 5.76 12.06 3.86
N VAL A 276 6.96 11.53 4.16
CA VAL A 276 8.08 11.44 3.22
C VAL A 276 7.77 10.53 2.04
N VAL A 277 7.02 9.45 2.25
CA VAL A 277 6.60 8.52 1.19
C VAL A 277 5.51 9.15 0.33
N ARG A 278 4.50 9.76 0.97
CA ARG A 278 3.42 10.46 0.25
C ARG A 278 3.94 11.59 -0.66
N ALA A 279 5.01 12.28 -0.24
CA ALA A 279 5.60 13.36 -1.03
C ALA A 279 6.31 12.87 -2.31
N GLN A 280 6.69 11.60 -2.39
CA GLN A 280 7.47 11.03 -3.50
C GLN A 280 6.65 10.07 -4.38
N ALA A 281 5.58 9.49 -3.86
CA ALA A 281 4.73 8.57 -4.62
C ALA A 281 3.84 9.31 -5.63
N ASP A 282 3.56 8.63 -6.73
CA ASP A 282 2.66 9.14 -7.77
C ASP A 282 1.19 9.14 -7.33
N TYR A 283 0.81 8.16 -6.53
CA TYR A 283 -0.54 7.95 -6.02
C TYR A 283 -0.53 7.77 -4.51
N GLN A 284 -1.62 8.15 -3.87
CA GLN A 284 -1.77 7.99 -2.43
C GLN A 284 -3.19 7.58 -2.05
N VAL A 285 -3.29 6.75 -1.00
CA VAL A 285 -4.52 6.44 -0.28
C VAL A 285 -4.25 6.72 1.19
N SER A 286 -5.02 7.63 1.80
CA SER A 286 -4.79 8.08 3.17
C SER A 286 -6.03 7.99 4.06
N HIS A 287 -7.22 7.84 3.47
CA HIS A 287 -8.50 7.92 4.18
C HIS A 287 -9.43 6.73 3.90
N THR A 288 -9.10 5.90 2.93
CA THR A 288 -9.91 4.77 2.48
C THR A 288 -9.10 3.48 2.49
N GLY A 289 -9.72 2.34 2.20
CA GLY A 289 -9.05 1.04 2.20
C GLY A 289 -8.32 0.72 0.89
N LEU A 290 -7.71 -0.47 0.84
CA LEU A 290 -6.95 -0.96 -0.31
C LEU A 290 -7.79 -1.09 -1.59
N ASP A 291 -9.08 -1.34 -1.48
CA ASP A 291 -10.02 -1.36 -2.62
C ASP A 291 -9.97 -0.08 -3.46
N SER A 292 -9.54 1.03 -2.88
CA SER A 292 -9.44 2.31 -3.57
C SER A 292 -8.45 2.32 -4.74
N LEU A 293 -7.49 1.38 -4.76
CA LEU A 293 -6.60 1.20 -5.90
C LEU A 293 -7.36 0.84 -7.18
N LEU A 294 -8.48 0.11 -7.06
CA LEU A 294 -9.30 -0.26 -8.22
C LEU A 294 -9.85 0.96 -8.95
N TYR A 295 -10.15 2.03 -8.23
CA TYR A 295 -10.83 3.19 -8.79
C TYR A 295 -9.89 4.07 -9.61
N PHE A 296 -8.66 4.28 -9.18
CA PHE A 296 -7.70 5.07 -9.95
C PHE A 296 -6.82 4.25 -10.91
N LEU A 297 -6.97 2.93 -10.90
CA LEU A 297 -6.43 2.07 -11.95
C LEU A 297 -7.34 1.98 -13.20
N GLY A 298 -8.37 2.82 -13.27
CA GLY A 298 -9.26 2.91 -14.44
C GLY A 298 -10.32 1.82 -14.50
N HIS A 299 -10.72 1.28 -13.34
CA HIS A 299 -11.83 0.32 -13.26
C HIS A 299 -13.14 0.98 -13.72
N ARG A 300 -13.57 0.67 -14.94
CA ARG A 300 -14.82 1.16 -15.56
C ARG A 300 -15.88 0.06 -15.63
N GLY A 301 -16.22 -0.56 -14.50
CA GLY A 301 -17.30 -1.55 -14.45
C GLY A 301 -16.92 -2.96 -14.93
N GLU A 302 -15.67 -3.24 -15.21
CA GLU A 302 -15.21 -4.57 -15.65
C GLU A 302 -15.27 -5.64 -14.53
N LEU A 303 -15.45 -5.23 -13.28
CA LEU A 303 -15.54 -6.12 -12.10
C LEU A 303 -16.94 -6.22 -11.48
N ALA A 304 -17.96 -5.68 -12.13
CA ALA A 304 -19.34 -5.69 -11.63
C ALA A 304 -20.15 -6.87 -12.20
N GLN A 305 -19.56 -8.07 -12.26
CA GLN A 305 -20.32 -9.32 -12.53
C GLN A 305 -20.02 -10.38 -11.48
#